data_11227eafd2b185b9509867c26a4ec5e1
#
_entry.id   11227eafd2b185b9509867c26a4ec5e1
#
_cell.length_a   1.000
_cell.length_b   1.000
_cell.length_c   1.000
_cell.angle_alpha   90.00
_cell.angle_beta   90.00
_cell.angle_gamma   90.00
#
_symmetry.space_group_name_H-M   'P 1'
#
loop_
_entity.id
_entity.type
_entity.pdbx_description
1 polymer ?
#
loop_
_entity_poly.entity_id
_entity_poly.type
_entity_poly.pdbx_seq_one_letter_code
_entity_poly.pdbx_strand_id
1 'polypeptide(L)'
;MNTVLLTGFEPFGTATSNPSGEIVKQISGENIVTAILPVAYAGSAERLLALIAEHNPDVVICLGQAEGRTQITPEKVAINLDDARLADNKGVLRNDVKILEDRPDAYFTTLPIKEMVEAIKAQGIPAAVSLSAGAFLCNHVFYVAQHKFAGTKVRSGFVHVPLMDSQAPEFPGLPTMPLHQMVIAVRAMLEVL
;
A
#
# COMPACT_ATOMS: atom_id res chain seq x y z
N MET A 1 -20.98 -8.49 -6.12
CA MET A 1 -19.49 -8.43 -6.19
C MET A 1 -19.05 -7.28 -5.30
N ASN A 2 -17.91 -7.43 -4.58
CA ASN A 2 -17.40 -6.37 -3.71
C ASN A 2 -16.80 -5.23 -4.54
N THR A 3 -17.09 -4.00 -4.19
CA THR A 3 -16.40 -2.83 -4.76
C THR A 3 -15.04 -2.69 -4.08
N VAL A 4 -13.97 -2.68 -4.86
CA VAL A 4 -12.59 -2.57 -4.39
C VAL A 4 -12.04 -1.19 -4.73
N LEU A 5 -11.55 -0.47 -3.73
CA LEU A 5 -10.70 0.71 -3.92
C LEU A 5 -9.23 0.26 -3.81
N LEU A 6 -8.51 0.37 -4.92
CA LEU A 6 -7.09 0.04 -5.01
C LEU A 6 -6.29 1.33 -5.24
N THR A 7 -5.38 1.65 -4.33
CA THR A 7 -4.56 2.86 -4.45
C THR A 7 -3.08 2.55 -4.56
N GLY A 8 -2.34 3.41 -5.24
CA GLY A 8 -0.89 3.46 -5.27
C GLY A 8 -0.43 4.88 -4.98
N PHE A 9 0.86 5.12 -4.99
CA PHE A 9 1.44 6.44 -4.73
C PHE A 9 2.10 7.03 -5.97
N GLU A 10 2.19 8.37 -5.99
CA GLU A 10 3.07 9.11 -6.89
C GLU A 10 4.54 8.82 -6.60
N PRO A 11 5.48 9.16 -7.50
CA PRO A 11 6.92 9.12 -7.23
C PRO A 11 7.30 9.98 -6.02
N PHE A 12 8.35 9.59 -5.29
CA PHE A 12 8.87 10.33 -4.14
C PHE A 12 10.41 10.34 -4.09
N GLY A 13 10.96 11.29 -3.32
CA GLY A 13 12.41 11.47 -3.23
C GLY A 13 12.99 11.85 -4.58
N THR A 14 13.99 11.09 -5.03
CA THR A 14 14.65 11.27 -6.33
C THR A 14 14.12 10.34 -7.42
N ALA A 15 13.18 9.45 -7.07
CA ALA A 15 12.63 8.48 -8.02
C ALA A 15 11.73 9.17 -9.06
N THR A 16 11.85 8.74 -10.31
CA THR A 16 11.03 9.27 -11.43
C THR A 16 9.71 8.51 -11.60
N SER A 17 9.57 7.36 -10.94
CA SER A 17 8.40 6.48 -10.99
C SER A 17 8.16 5.81 -9.65
N ASN A 18 6.97 5.23 -9.46
CA ASN A 18 6.62 4.44 -8.29
C ASN A 18 5.87 3.17 -8.73
N PRO A 19 6.37 1.96 -8.44
CA PRO A 19 5.76 0.71 -8.87
C PRO A 19 4.30 0.59 -8.44
N SER A 20 3.93 1.05 -7.25
CA SER A 20 2.54 1.01 -6.81
C SER A 20 1.62 1.86 -7.69
N GLY A 21 2.08 3.04 -8.11
CA GLY A 21 1.38 3.90 -9.06
C GLY A 21 1.28 3.27 -10.44
N GLU A 22 2.36 2.66 -10.94
CA GLU A 22 2.39 2.02 -12.26
C GLU A 22 1.50 0.76 -12.32
N ILE A 23 1.40 0.01 -11.21
CA ILE A 23 0.50 -1.15 -11.10
C ILE A 23 -0.96 -0.69 -11.21
N VAL A 24 -1.39 0.28 -10.42
CA VAL A 24 -2.82 0.69 -10.40
C VAL A 24 -3.29 1.26 -11.73
N LYS A 25 -2.40 1.85 -12.54
CA LYS A 25 -2.70 2.28 -13.92
C LYS A 25 -3.02 1.12 -14.86
N GLN A 26 -2.57 -0.12 -14.55
CA GLN A 26 -2.77 -1.32 -15.36
C GLN A 26 -3.85 -2.25 -14.81
N ILE A 27 -4.43 -1.92 -13.67
CA ILE A 27 -5.55 -2.66 -13.08
C ILE A 27 -6.86 -1.98 -13.46
N SER A 28 -7.79 -2.75 -13.99
CA SER A 28 -9.15 -2.31 -14.31
C SER A 28 -10.13 -3.46 -14.12
N GLY A 29 -11.37 -3.14 -13.84
CA GLY A 29 -12.47 -4.08 -13.67
C GLY A 29 -13.76 -3.34 -13.31
N GLU A 30 -14.92 -3.96 -13.54
CA GLU A 30 -16.23 -3.33 -13.35
C GLU A 30 -16.45 -2.81 -11.91
N ASN A 31 -15.88 -3.52 -10.91
CA ASN A 31 -16.01 -3.17 -9.49
C ASN A 31 -14.68 -2.73 -8.87
N ILE A 32 -13.72 -2.26 -9.67
CA ILE A 32 -12.42 -1.81 -9.20
C ILE A 32 -12.27 -0.32 -9.49
N VAL A 33 -12.14 0.45 -8.43
CA VAL A 33 -11.76 1.87 -8.49
C VAL A 33 -10.28 1.99 -8.20
N THR A 34 -9.54 2.66 -9.08
CA THR A 34 -8.10 2.88 -8.89
C THR A 34 -7.79 4.35 -8.70
N ALA A 35 -6.82 4.67 -7.84
CA ALA A 35 -6.38 6.04 -7.62
C ALA A 35 -4.90 6.13 -7.24
N ILE A 36 -4.30 7.29 -7.49
CA ILE A 36 -2.95 7.64 -7.04
C ILE A 36 -3.08 8.59 -5.84
N LEU A 37 -2.36 8.28 -4.78
CA LEU A 37 -2.26 9.12 -3.58
C LEU A 37 -0.99 9.98 -3.66
N PRO A 38 -1.04 11.22 -3.18
CA PRO A 38 0.17 12.03 -3.05
C PRO A 38 1.09 11.46 -1.97
N VAL A 39 2.40 11.63 -2.13
CA VAL A 39 3.38 11.32 -1.08
C VAL A 39 3.54 12.56 -0.20
N ALA A 40 2.54 12.85 0.59
CA ALA A 40 2.50 13.97 1.53
C ALA A 40 1.66 13.63 2.74
N TYR A 41 2.14 13.92 3.96
CA TYR A 41 1.38 13.71 5.20
C TYR A 41 0.06 14.48 5.19
N ALA A 42 0.11 15.76 4.79
CA ALA A 42 -1.10 16.51 4.49
C ALA A 42 -1.52 16.23 3.05
N GLY A 43 -2.47 15.36 2.86
CA GLY A 43 -3.06 15.06 1.55
C GLY A 43 -3.25 13.58 1.26
N SER A 44 -2.34 12.68 1.70
CA SER A 44 -2.47 11.24 1.40
C SER A 44 -3.68 10.61 2.08
N ALA A 45 -3.81 10.80 3.38
CA ALA A 45 -4.93 10.27 4.16
C ALA A 45 -6.25 10.96 3.80
N GLU A 46 -6.25 12.28 3.64
CA GLU A 46 -7.42 13.06 3.23
C GLU A 46 -7.93 12.61 1.85
N ARG A 47 -7.02 12.40 0.89
CA ARG A 47 -7.40 11.90 -0.44
C ARG A 47 -7.97 10.49 -0.36
N LEU A 48 -7.36 9.61 0.43
CA LEU A 48 -7.86 8.25 0.65
C LEU A 48 -9.27 8.29 1.27
N LEU A 49 -9.48 9.09 2.32
CA LEU A 49 -10.79 9.21 2.98
C LEU A 49 -11.85 9.83 2.05
N ALA A 50 -11.48 10.78 1.19
CA ALA A 50 -12.39 11.34 0.19
C ALA A 50 -12.82 10.28 -0.84
N LEU A 51 -11.89 9.45 -1.34
CA LEU A 51 -12.18 8.34 -2.26
C LEU A 51 -13.09 7.29 -1.60
N ILE A 52 -12.83 6.97 -0.33
CA ILE A 52 -13.68 6.05 0.44
C ILE A 52 -15.10 6.60 0.55
N ALA A 53 -15.26 7.89 0.83
CA ALA A 53 -16.58 8.53 0.94
C ALA A 53 -17.31 8.61 -0.41
N GLU A 54 -16.58 8.83 -1.51
CA GLU A 54 -17.12 8.93 -2.87
C GLU A 54 -17.61 7.58 -3.39
N HIS A 55 -16.80 6.52 -3.19
CA HIS A 55 -17.06 5.22 -3.82
C HIS A 55 -17.67 4.17 -2.89
N ASN A 56 -17.70 4.42 -1.58
CA ASN A 56 -18.23 3.52 -0.55
C ASN A 56 -17.80 2.04 -0.75
N PRO A 57 -16.48 1.75 -0.79
CA PRO A 57 -15.96 0.45 -1.14
C PRO A 57 -16.20 -0.60 -0.04
N ASP A 58 -16.34 -1.87 -0.43
CA ASP A 58 -16.36 -3.02 0.48
C ASP A 58 -14.96 -3.44 0.90
N VAL A 59 -13.96 -3.13 0.06
CA VAL A 59 -12.55 -3.48 0.29
C VAL A 59 -11.67 -2.30 -0.10
N VAL A 60 -10.69 -1.97 0.74
CA VAL A 60 -9.66 -0.96 0.47
C VAL A 60 -8.27 -1.59 0.53
N ILE A 61 -7.51 -1.50 -0.55
CA ILE A 61 -6.13 -1.95 -0.62
C ILE A 61 -5.24 -0.79 -1.05
N CYS A 62 -4.27 -0.45 -0.22
CA CYS A 62 -3.24 0.49 -0.59
C CYS A 62 -1.95 -0.27 -0.96
N LEU A 63 -1.35 0.10 -2.08
CA LEU A 63 -0.05 -0.42 -2.52
C LEU A 63 1.03 0.62 -2.25
N GLY A 64 2.24 0.18 -1.93
CA GLY A 64 3.40 1.06 -1.76
C GLY A 64 4.71 0.41 -2.19
N GLN A 65 5.68 1.21 -2.57
CA GLN A 65 7.05 0.79 -2.87
C GLN A 65 7.80 0.47 -1.58
N ALA A 66 8.51 -0.65 -1.56
CA ALA A 66 9.44 -0.98 -0.48
C ALA A 66 10.81 -1.39 -1.05
N GLU A 67 11.77 -0.48 -0.97
CA GLU A 67 13.15 -0.69 -1.38
C GLU A 67 13.79 -1.86 -0.64
N GLY A 68 14.59 -2.65 -1.34
CA GLY A 68 15.31 -3.80 -0.79
C GLY A 68 14.45 -5.07 -0.61
N ARG A 69 13.13 -5.01 -0.82
CA ARG A 69 12.30 -6.22 -0.81
C ARG A 69 12.41 -6.98 -2.14
N THR A 70 12.39 -8.31 -2.03
CA THR A 70 12.42 -9.25 -3.17
C THR A 70 11.09 -9.95 -3.41
N GLN A 71 10.05 -9.62 -2.62
CA GLN A 71 8.78 -10.31 -2.58
C GLN A 71 7.63 -9.30 -2.49
N ILE A 72 6.44 -9.69 -2.98
CA ILE A 72 5.20 -8.98 -2.69
C ILE A 72 4.80 -9.28 -1.24
N THR A 73 4.53 -8.25 -0.46
CA THR A 73 4.34 -8.42 0.98
C THR A 73 3.08 -7.73 1.50
N PRO A 74 1.96 -8.47 1.64
CA PRO A 74 0.81 -8.00 2.40
C PRO A 74 1.20 -7.77 3.86
N GLU A 75 0.86 -6.58 4.38
CA GLU A 75 1.23 -6.14 5.72
C GLU A 75 0.20 -6.61 6.76
N LYS A 76 0.70 -7.16 7.88
CA LYS A 76 -0.16 -7.66 8.96
C LYS A 76 -0.65 -6.57 9.89
N VAL A 77 0.16 -5.56 10.16
CA VAL A 77 -0.09 -4.58 11.22
C VAL A 77 0.28 -3.16 10.78
N ALA A 78 -0.60 -2.21 11.09
CA ALA A 78 -0.37 -0.78 11.05
C ALA A 78 -0.15 -0.26 12.48
N ILE A 79 0.83 0.62 12.67
CA ILE A 79 1.15 1.20 13.98
C ILE A 79 0.82 2.70 14.02
N ASN A 80 0.46 3.20 15.20
CA ASN A 80 0.12 4.61 15.42
C ASN A 80 1.38 5.48 15.58
N LEU A 81 2.24 5.46 14.55
CA LEU A 81 3.52 6.13 14.57
C LEU A 81 3.90 6.65 13.18
N ASP A 82 4.25 7.91 13.10
CA ASP A 82 5.00 8.51 12.00
C ASP A 82 6.43 8.79 12.49
N ASP A 83 7.40 8.05 11.94
CA ASP A 83 8.83 8.20 12.23
C ASP A 83 9.64 7.90 10.97
N ALA A 84 9.98 8.93 10.21
CA ALA A 84 10.55 8.83 8.89
C ALA A 84 11.98 9.34 8.81
N ARG A 85 12.78 8.70 7.98
CA ARG A 85 14.16 9.13 7.68
C ARG A 85 14.22 10.17 6.56
N LEU A 86 13.14 10.28 5.78
CA LEU A 86 13.03 11.18 4.63
C LEU A 86 11.81 12.08 4.81
N ALA A 87 11.94 13.31 4.33
CA ALA A 87 10.79 14.20 4.22
C ALA A 87 9.84 13.73 3.09
N ASP A 88 8.57 14.05 3.22
CA ASP A 88 7.60 13.86 2.15
C ASP A 88 7.84 14.84 0.98
N ASN A 89 7.06 14.72 -0.11
CA ASN A 89 7.21 15.59 -1.29
C ASN A 89 6.90 17.08 -1.03
N LYS A 90 6.38 17.41 0.15
CA LYS A 90 6.16 18.81 0.60
C LYS A 90 7.22 19.27 1.60
N GLY A 91 8.26 18.48 1.84
CA GLY A 91 9.35 18.78 2.76
C GLY A 91 9.01 18.57 4.23
N VAL A 92 7.92 17.88 4.56
CA VAL A 92 7.53 17.57 5.93
C VAL A 92 8.24 16.31 6.40
N LEU A 93 9.01 16.41 7.48
CA LEU A 93 9.62 15.30 8.19
C LEU A 93 8.90 15.11 9.53
N ARG A 94 8.50 13.87 9.83
CA ARG A 94 7.91 13.50 11.13
C ARG A 94 8.83 12.55 11.86
N ASN A 95 9.06 12.78 13.13
CA ASN A 95 9.88 11.94 14.00
C ASN A 95 9.11 11.67 15.30
N ASP A 96 8.87 10.39 15.59
CA ASP A 96 8.20 9.91 16.80
C ASP A 96 6.87 10.62 17.08
N VAL A 97 6.01 10.74 16.06
CA VAL A 97 4.72 11.43 16.12
C VAL A 97 3.59 10.42 16.01
N LYS A 98 2.60 10.49 16.91
CA LYS A 98 1.37 9.73 16.75
C LYS A 98 0.60 10.17 15.50
N ILE A 99 0.06 9.20 14.75
CA ILE A 99 -0.81 9.48 13.61
C ILE A 99 -2.15 10.06 14.09
N LEU A 100 -2.74 9.43 15.12
CA LEU A 100 -3.98 9.88 15.75
C LEU A 100 -3.83 9.84 17.28
N GLU A 101 -4.10 10.96 17.95
CA GLU A 101 -4.12 11.02 19.41
C GLU A 101 -5.27 10.17 20.00
N ASP A 102 -5.06 9.65 21.19
CA ASP A 102 -6.06 8.87 21.95
C ASP A 102 -6.67 7.68 21.18
N ARG A 103 -5.87 7.07 20.29
CA ARG A 103 -6.26 5.89 19.52
C ARG A 103 -5.30 4.73 19.81
N PRO A 104 -5.72 3.47 19.52
CA PRO A 104 -4.89 2.29 19.75
C PRO A 104 -3.51 2.40 19.10
N ASP A 105 -2.50 1.79 19.74
CA ASP A 105 -1.13 1.80 19.23
C ASP A 105 -0.97 1.04 17.90
N ALA A 106 -1.89 0.10 17.59
CA ALA A 106 -1.85 -0.66 16.36
C ALA A 106 -3.23 -1.20 15.96
N TYR A 107 -3.38 -1.46 14.65
CA TYR A 107 -4.48 -2.21 14.06
C TYR A 107 -3.95 -3.34 13.19
N PHE A 108 -4.59 -4.50 13.25
CA PHE A 108 -4.34 -5.57 12.30
C PHE A 108 -5.14 -5.36 11.02
N THR A 109 -4.55 -5.75 9.88
CA THR A 109 -5.27 -5.81 8.60
C THR A 109 -6.49 -6.73 8.70
N THR A 110 -7.54 -6.38 8.01
CA THR A 110 -8.75 -7.21 7.86
C THR A 110 -8.80 -7.95 6.52
N LEU A 111 -7.76 -7.80 5.68
CA LEU A 111 -7.60 -8.56 4.45
C LEU A 111 -7.24 -10.03 4.72
N PRO A 112 -7.64 -10.98 3.87
CA PRO A 112 -7.26 -12.39 3.94
C PRO A 112 -5.82 -12.59 3.44
N ILE A 113 -4.84 -12.01 4.16
CA ILE A 113 -3.44 -11.91 3.68
C ILE A 113 -2.74 -13.25 3.47
N LYS A 114 -3.16 -14.32 4.14
CA LYS A 114 -2.59 -15.66 3.91
C LYS A 114 -3.05 -16.20 2.56
N GLU A 115 -4.33 -16.10 2.28
CA GLU A 115 -4.94 -16.50 1.02
C GLU A 115 -4.38 -15.66 -0.14
N MET A 116 -4.19 -14.36 0.07
CA MET A 116 -3.53 -13.48 -0.91
C MET A 116 -2.09 -13.93 -1.22
N VAL A 117 -1.30 -14.28 -0.19
CA VAL A 117 0.07 -14.78 -0.37
C VAL A 117 0.07 -16.08 -1.15
N GLU A 118 -0.83 -17.02 -0.83
CA GLU A 118 -0.90 -18.30 -1.56
C GLU A 118 -1.37 -18.10 -3.01
N ALA A 119 -2.31 -17.21 -3.28
CA ALA A 119 -2.74 -16.88 -4.64
C ALA A 119 -1.59 -16.28 -5.48
N ILE A 120 -0.78 -15.39 -4.90
CA ILE A 120 0.41 -14.84 -5.57
C ILE A 120 1.45 -15.92 -5.85
N LYS A 121 1.75 -16.78 -4.87
CA LYS A 121 2.69 -17.89 -5.03
C LYS A 121 2.25 -18.89 -6.09
N ALA A 122 0.95 -19.13 -6.23
CA ALA A 122 0.40 -19.99 -7.28
C ALA A 122 0.70 -19.48 -8.71
N GLN A 123 1.00 -18.18 -8.85
CA GLN A 123 1.50 -17.58 -10.11
C GLN A 123 3.02 -17.70 -10.28
N GLY A 124 3.73 -18.41 -9.39
CA GLY A 124 5.19 -18.50 -9.42
C GLY A 124 5.90 -17.22 -8.94
N ILE A 125 5.18 -16.30 -8.30
CA ILE A 125 5.72 -15.00 -7.85
C ILE A 125 6.01 -15.08 -6.34
N PRO A 126 7.20 -14.62 -5.88
CA PRO A 126 7.53 -14.66 -4.47
C PRO A 126 6.65 -13.70 -3.66
N ALA A 127 6.07 -14.22 -2.58
CA ALA A 127 5.25 -13.45 -1.65
C ALA A 127 5.37 -13.97 -0.22
N ALA A 128 5.24 -13.08 0.76
CA ALA A 128 5.23 -13.43 2.18
C ALA A 128 4.43 -12.39 2.99
N VAL A 129 3.91 -12.80 4.14
CA VAL A 129 3.32 -11.85 5.09
C VAL A 129 4.44 -11.01 5.72
N SER A 130 4.23 -9.70 5.78
CA SER A 130 5.11 -8.77 6.50
C SER A 130 4.47 -8.32 7.82
N LEU A 131 5.30 -8.12 8.84
CA LEU A 131 4.89 -7.65 10.16
C LEU A 131 5.20 -6.16 10.39
N SER A 132 5.68 -5.44 9.38
CA SER A 132 5.96 -4.02 9.52
C SER A 132 5.90 -3.30 8.17
N ALA A 133 5.01 -2.32 8.08
CA ALA A 133 4.93 -1.38 6.96
C ALA A 133 5.93 -0.20 7.09
N GLY A 134 6.83 -0.26 8.08
CA GLY A 134 7.65 0.89 8.46
C GLY A 134 6.84 1.93 9.22
N ALA A 135 7.31 3.18 9.24
CA ALA A 135 6.65 4.29 9.92
C ALA A 135 6.61 5.57 9.06
N PHE A 136 6.63 5.43 7.74
CA PHE A 136 6.44 6.51 6.78
C PHE A 136 4.99 6.51 6.26
N LEU A 137 4.73 7.19 5.16
CA LEU A 137 3.40 7.39 4.58
C LEU A 137 2.63 6.11 4.26
N CYS A 138 3.34 5.01 3.97
CA CYS A 138 2.71 3.70 3.78
C CYS A 138 1.97 3.26 5.03
N ASN A 139 2.66 3.30 6.18
CA ASN A 139 2.05 3.01 7.47
C ASN A 139 0.99 4.04 7.86
N HIS A 140 1.23 5.33 7.57
CA HIS A 140 0.28 6.41 7.86
C HIS A 140 -1.09 6.15 7.22
N VAL A 141 -1.15 5.93 5.90
CA VAL A 141 -2.43 5.67 5.22
C VAL A 141 -3.02 4.32 5.61
N PHE A 142 -2.18 3.32 5.86
CA PHE A 142 -2.62 2.02 6.35
C PHE A 142 -3.29 2.14 7.71
N TYR A 143 -2.68 2.85 8.65
CA TYR A 143 -3.25 3.06 9.98
C TYR A 143 -4.57 3.84 9.90
N VAL A 144 -4.63 4.93 9.13
CA VAL A 144 -5.85 5.74 8.97
C VAL A 144 -6.99 4.91 8.36
N ALA A 145 -6.71 4.07 7.36
CA ALA A 145 -7.71 3.17 6.78
C ALA A 145 -8.22 2.14 7.80
N GLN A 146 -7.32 1.51 8.57
CA GLN A 146 -7.70 0.56 9.61
C GLN A 146 -8.54 1.21 10.70
N HIS A 147 -8.16 2.40 11.14
CA HIS A 147 -8.93 3.17 12.11
C HIS A 147 -10.33 3.52 11.59
N LYS A 148 -10.44 3.98 10.34
CA LYS A 148 -11.72 4.31 9.69
C LYS A 148 -12.70 3.14 9.68
N PHE A 149 -12.20 1.92 9.47
CA PHE A 149 -13.01 0.72 9.33
C PHE A 149 -13.06 -0.17 10.57
N ALA A 150 -12.46 0.27 11.69
CA ALA A 150 -12.50 -0.48 12.94
C ALA A 150 -13.96 -0.76 13.36
N GLY A 151 -14.28 -2.05 13.58
CA GLY A 151 -15.62 -2.49 13.96
C GLY A 151 -16.65 -2.50 12.82
N THR A 152 -16.27 -2.23 11.59
CA THR A 152 -17.14 -2.34 10.41
C THR A 152 -16.91 -3.67 9.66
N LYS A 153 -17.71 -3.92 8.60
CA LYS A 153 -17.55 -5.08 7.72
C LYS A 153 -16.59 -4.82 6.55
N VAL A 154 -16.19 -3.56 6.33
CA VAL A 154 -15.27 -3.20 5.25
C VAL A 154 -13.89 -3.77 5.55
N ARG A 155 -13.30 -4.46 4.58
CA ARG A 155 -11.94 -4.99 4.70
C ARG A 155 -10.94 -3.97 4.20
N SER A 156 -9.84 -3.82 4.93
CA SER A 156 -8.78 -2.91 4.52
C SER A 156 -7.38 -3.44 4.84
N GLY A 157 -6.39 -2.98 4.07
CA GLY A 157 -5.01 -3.35 4.28
C GLY A 157 -4.04 -2.68 3.33
N PHE A 158 -2.79 -3.06 3.48
CA PHE A 158 -1.66 -2.53 2.73
C PHE A 158 -0.80 -3.66 2.15
N VAL A 159 -0.27 -3.45 0.94
CA VAL A 159 0.65 -4.39 0.30
C VAL A 159 1.86 -3.63 -0.23
N HIS A 160 3.04 -4.03 0.21
CA HIS A 160 4.27 -3.52 -0.35
C HIS A 160 4.71 -4.35 -1.56
N VAL A 161 5.22 -3.63 -2.57
CA VAL A 161 5.81 -4.19 -3.79
C VAL A 161 7.28 -3.78 -3.90
N PRO A 162 8.15 -4.62 -4.51
CA PRO A 162 9.56 -4.27 -4.76
C PRO A 162 9.72 -3.10 -5.72
N LEU A 163 10.96 -2.64 -5.89
CA LEU A 163 11.34 -1.76 -7.00
C LEU A 163 11.07 -2.43 -8.35
N MET A 164 10.73 -1.64 -9.36
CA MET A 164 10.65 -2.11 -10.76
C MET A 164 12.03 -2.25 -11.39
N ASP A 165 12.19 -3.15 -12.37
CA ASP A 165 13.44 -3.31 -13.11
C ASP A 165 13.91 -1.99 -13.77
N SER A 166 12.97 -1.16 -14.22
CA SER A 166 13.27 0.17 -14.79
C SER A 166 13.89 1.15 -13.77
N GLN A 167 13.73 0.91 -12.48
CA GLN A 167 14.33 1.73 -11.41
C GLN A 167 15.76 1.28 -11.03
N ALA A 168 16.27 0.17 -11.57
CA ALA A 168 17.61 -0.34 -11.23
C ALA A 168 18.74 0.71 -11.40
N PRO A 169 18.73 1.60 -12.42
CA PRO A 169 19.72 2.67 -12.52
C PRO A 169 19.64 3.73 -11.41
N GLU A 170 18.43 3.97 -10.87
CA GLU A 170 18.20 4.94 -9.78
C GLU A 170 18.57 4.34 -8.41
N PHE A 171 18.51 3.00 -8.28
CA PHE A 171 18.73 2.25 -7.04
C PHE A 171 19.77 1.14 -7.23
N PRO A 172 21.04 1.48 -7.49
CA PRO A 172 22.07 0.49 -7.81
C PRO A 172 22.29 -0.51 -6.67
N GLY A 173 22.31 -1.79 -7.02
CA GLY A 173 22.53 -2.88 -6.06
C GLY A 173 21.31 -3.32 -5.25
N LEU A 174 20.18 -2.66 -5.40
CA LEU A 174 18.92 -3.11 -4.78
C LEU A 174 18.18 -4.10 -5.69
N PRO A 175 17.47 -5.07 -5.09
CA PRO A 175 16.67 -6.03 -5.85
C PRO A 175 15.50 -5.35 -6.53
N THR A 176 15.12 -5.86 -7.70
CA THR A 176 13.97 -5.40 -8.47
C THR A 176 13.06 -6.58 -8.84
N MET A 177 11.86 -6.27 -9.31
CA MET A 177 10.90 -7.23 -9.85
C MET A 177 10.26 -6.64 -11.13
N PRO A 178 10.08 -7.44 -12.19
CA PRO A 178 9.38 -6.98 -13.39
C PRO A 178 7.98 -6.46 -13.08
N LEU A 179 7.62 -5.27 -13.59
CA LEU A 179 6.30 -4.66 -13.33
C LEU A 179 5.14 -5.59 -13.71
N HIS A 180 5.25 -6.34 -14.83
CA HIS A 180 4.20 -7.26 -15.25
C HIS A 180 3.95 -8.38 -14.22
N GLN A 181 5.00 -8.86 -13.51
CA GLN A 181 4.83 -9.84 -12.43
C GLN A 181 4.08 -9.23 -11.24
N MET A 182 4.38 -7.98 -10.87
CA MET A 182 3.65 -7.28 -9.82
C MET A 182 2.17 -7.09 -10.19
N VAL A 183 1.86 -6.78 -11.46
CA VAL A 183 0.48 -6.67 -11.95
C VAL A 183 -0.24 -8.02 -11.87
N ILE A 184 0.41 -9.12 -12.27
CA ILE A 184 -0.13 -10.49 -12.13
C ILE A 184 -0.40 -10.79 -10.64
N ALA A 185 0.55 -10.50 -9.77
CA ALA A 185 0.41 -10.71 -8.33
C ALA A 185 -0.79 -9.94 -7.74
N VAL A 186 -0.95 -8.67 -8.14
CA VAL A 186 -2.08 -7.84 -7.68
C VAL A 186 -3.42 -8.40 -8.21
N ARG A 187 -3.50 -8.85 -9.46
CA ARG A 187 -4.69 -9.51 -9.99
C ARG A 187 -5.03 -10.77 -9.20
N ALA A 188 -4.04 -11.65 -8.97
CA ALA A 188 -4.23 -12.89 -8.23
C ALA A 188 -4.73 -12.64 -6.79
N MET A 189 -4.22 -11.63 -6.09
CA MET A 189 -4.71 -11.32 -4.75
C MET A 189 -6.12 -10.71 -4.74
N LEU A 190 -6.54 -10.03 -5.81
CA LEU A 190 -7.90 -9.49 -5.93
C LEU A 190 -8.95 -10.60 -6.13
N GLU A 191 -8.58 -11.73 -6.74
CA GLU A 191 -9.48 -12.87 -6.97
C GLU A 191 -9.91 -13.61 -5.70
N VAL A 192 -9.19 -13.42 -4.58
CA VAL A 192 -9.50 -14.06 -3.29
C VAL A 192 -10.25 -13.14 -2.29
N LEU A 193 -10.78 -12.01 -2.77
CA LEU A 193 -11.46 -11.00 -1.94
C LEU A 193 -12.98 -11.19 -1.82
#